data_b526953d4e70d171f91c24c50b66fd8e
#
_entry.id   b526953d4e70d171f91c24c50b66fd8e
#
_cell.length_a   1.000
_cell.length_b   1.000
_cell.length_c   1.000
_cell.angle_alpha   90.00
_cell.angle_beta   90.00
_cell.angle_gamma   90.00
#
_symmetry.space_group_name_H-M   'P 1'
#
loop_
_entity.id
_entity.type
_entity.pdbx_description
1 polymer ?
#
loop_
_entity_poly.entity_id
_entity_poly.type
_entity_poly.pdbx_seq_one_letter_code
_entity_poly.pdbx_strand_id
1 'polypeptide(L)' 'MPEETQLRAKRTRMKILKAIAERDGSAGFTEIKYATDLSTGSIYYHLERMVEYVKKSAKHYYITKEGLQLLEKNSQVTNS' A
#
# COMPACT_ATOMS: atom_id res chain seq x y z
N MET A 1 18.24 6.68 -11.48
CA MET A 1 17.31 7.27 -12.46
C MET A 1 16.01 7.64 -11.80
N PRO A 2 15.53 8.88 -11.99
CA PRO A 2 14.26 9.30 -11.36
C PRO A 2 13.07 8.43 -11.71
N GLU A 3 12.99 8.00 -12.96
CA GLU A 3 11.88 7.16 -13.40
C GLU A 3 11.87 5.81 -12.69
N GLU A 4 13.04 5.20 -12.54
CA GLU A 4 13.15 3.93 -11.83
C GLU A 4 12.75 4.08 -10.37
N THR A 5 13.18 5.17 -9.75
CA THR A 5 12.86 5.44 -8.35
C THR A 5 11.35 5.60 -8.17
N GLN A 6 10.71 6.34 -9.07
CA GLN A 6 9.27 6.55 -9.02
C GLN A 6 8.52 5.24 -9.25
N LEU A 7 8.98 4.43 -10.17
CA LEU A 7 8.36 3.15 -10.45
C LEU A 7 8.48 2.20 -9.27
N ARG A 8 9.64 2.17 -8.62
CA ARG A 8 9.83 1.34 -7.43
C ARG A 8 8.91 1.78 -6.30
N ALA A 9 8.81 3.09 -6.09
CA ALA A 9 7.94 3.64 -5.05
C ALA A 9 6.49 3.25 -5.32
N LYS A 10 6.07 3.33 -6.56
CA LYS A 10 4.71 2.96 -6.95
C LYS A 10 4.45 1.48 -6.66
N ARG A 11 5.37 0.62 -7.06
CA ARG A 11 5.23 -0.82 -6.83
C ARG A 11 5.18 -1.15 -5.34
N THR A 12 6.05 -0.51 -4.57
CA THR A 12 6.08 -0.72 -3.13
C THR A 12 4.76 -0.31 -2.49
N ARG A 13 4.21 0.85 -2.90
CA ARG A 13 2.95 1.33 -2.38
C ARG A 13 1.80 0.41 -2.76
N MET A 14 1.83 -0.14 -3.99
CA MET A 14 0.81 -1.10 -4.41
C MET A 14 0.88 -2.38 -3.57
N LYS A 15 2.07 -2.83 -3.21
CA LYS A 15 2.22 -3.99 -2.33
C LYS A 15 1.55 -3.74 -0.98
N ILE A 16 1.74 -2.55 -0.43
CA ILE A 16 1.15 -2.21 0.86
C ILE A 16 -0.38 -2.18 0.75
N LEU A 17 -0.91 -1.53 -0.28
CA LEU A 17 -2.35 -1.46 -0.50
C LEU A 17 -2.95 -2.86 -0.67
N LYS A 18 -2.28 -3.69 -1.45
CA LYS A 18 -2.75 -5.05 -1.69
C LYS A 18 -2.77 -5.86 -0.39
N ALA A 19 -1.72 -5.71 0.42
CA ALA A 19 -1.66 -6.41 1.69
C ALA A 19 -2.83 -6.04 2.61
N ILE A 20 -3.19 -4.76 2.63
CA ILE A 20 -4.31 -4.30 3.44
C ILE A 20 -5.63 -4.80 2.85
N ALA A 21 -5.79 -4.68 1.54
CA ALA A 21 -7.03 -5.08 0.87
C ALA A 21 -7.31 -6.57 1.04
N GLU A 22 -6.28 -7.39 1.00
CA GLU A 22 -6.43 -8.84 1.13
C GLU A 22 -6.84 -9.27 2.53
N ARG A 23 -6.76 -8.37 3.50
CA ARG A 23 -7.18 -8.65 4.87
C ARG A 23 -8.49 -7.91 5.17
N ASP A 24 -9.43 -7.98 4.24
CA ASP A 24 -10.74 -7.35 4.36
C ASP A 24 -10.69 -5.84 4.54
N GLY A 25 -9.67 -5.23 3.98
CA GLY A 25 -9.54 -3.78 3.98
C GLY A 25 -8.89 -3.18 5.20
N SER A 26 -8.43 -4.01 6.14
CA SER A 26 -7.69 -3.50 7.30
C SER A 26 -6.60 -4.46 7.73
N ALA A 27 -5.47 -3.92 8.15
CA ALA A 27 -4.34 -4.73 8.58
C ALA A 27 -3.52 -3.98 9.61
N GLY A 28 -2.94 -4.73 10.56
CA GLY A 28 -2.01 -4.15 11.51
C GLY A 28 -0.63 -3.99 10.87
N PHE A 29 0.22 -3.23 11.51
CA PHE A 29 1.56 -2.98 10.99
C PHE A 29 2.35 -4.27 10.78
N THR A 30 2.30 -5.18 11.76
CA THR A 30 3.01 -6.45 11.68
C THR A 30 2.53 -7.28 10.50
N GLU A 31 1.23 -7.26 10.25
CA GLU A 31 0.64 -7.99 9.14
C GLU A 31 1.10 -7.44 7.80
N ILE A 32 1.14 -6.11 7.69
CA ILE A 32 1.65 -5.47 6.48
C ILE A 32 3.11 -5.83 6.25
N LYS A 33 3.90 -5.77 7.30
CA LYS A 33 5.32 -6.07 7.22
C LYS A 33 5.54 -7.52 6.78
N TYR A 34 4.79 -8.43 7.36
CA TYR A 34 4.91 -9.85 7.03
C TYR A 34 4.51 -10.12 5.57
N ALA A 35 3.42 -9.51 5.12
CA ALA A 35 2.92 -9.73 3.76
C ALA A 35 3.79 -9.09 2.68
N THR A 36 4.45 -7.97 2.99
CA THR A 36 5.22 -7.24 1.99
C THR A 36 6.72 -7.49 2.07
N ASP A 37 7.20 -8.02 3.21
CA ASP A 37 8.62 -8.23 3.47
C ASP A 37 9.42 -6.93 3.40
N LEU A 38 8.79 -5.81 3.65
CA LEU A 38 9.44 -4.51 3.66
C LEU A 38 9.98 -4.20 5.06
N SER A 39 11.02 -3.35 5.12
CA SER A 39 11.53 -2.91 6.40
C SER A 39 10.55 -1.97 7.08
N THR A 40 10.68 -1.86 8.41
CA THR A 40 9.85 -0.96 9.20
C THR A 40 9.91 0.47 8.69
N GLY A 41 11.12 0.96 8.42
CA GLY A 41 11.31 2.31 7.91
C GLY A 41 10.66 2.54 6.56
N SER A 42 10.77 1.54 5.68
CA SER A 42 10.17 1.63 4.35
C SER A 42 8.65 1.74 4.44
N ILE A 43 8.04 0.91 5.29
CA ILE A 43 6.59 0.93 5.46
C ILE A 43 6.11 2.28 5.96
N TYR A 44 6.74 2.81 7.02
CA TYR A 44 6.35 4.12 7.56
C TYR A 44 6.56 5.22 6.54
N TYR A 45 7.69 5.17 5.82
CA TYR A 45 7.99 6.16 4.80
C TYR A 45 6.86 6.25 3.76
N HIS A 46 6.43 5.09 3.27
CA HIS A 46 5.39 5.06 2.25
C HIS A 46 4.00 5.36 2.82
N LEU A 47 3.70 4.88 4.01
CA LEU A 47 2.40 5.17 4.62
C LEU A 47 2.18 6.66 4.83
N GLU A 48 3.24 7.38 5.19
CA GLU A 48 3.15 8.83 5.36
C GLU A 48 2.79 9.55 4.06
N ARG A 49 3.14 8.95 2.94
CA ARG A 49 2.89 9.52 1.63
C ARG A 49 1.62 8.99 0.98
N MET A 50 0.89 8.17 1.69
CA MET A 50 -0.32 7.52 1.17
C MET A 50 -1.55 7.88 1.99
N VAL A 51 -1.55 9.08 2.58
CA VAL A 51 -2.63 9.48 3.50
C VAL A 51 -4.01 9.52 2.84
N GLU A 52 -4.06 9.66 1.52
CA GLU A 52 -5.33 9.63 0.79
C GLU A 52 -5.83 8.20 0.59
N TYR A 53 -4.93 7.24 0.60
CA TYR A 53 -5.23 5.85 0.25
C TYR A 53 -5.33 4.94 1.45
N VAL A 54 -4.71 5.33 2.57
CA VAL A 54 -4.68 4.52 3.79
C VAL A 54 -4.93 5.41 4.99
N LYS A 55 -5.86 5.02 5.84
CA LYS A 55 -6.15 5.71 7.10
C LYS A 55 -5.72 4.82 8.25
N LYS A 56 -5.24 5.46 9.31
CA LYS A 56 -4.88 4.73 10.53
C LYS A 56 -5.94 4.98 11.60
N SER A 57 -6.38 3.91 12.25
CA SER A 57 -7.30 4.00 13.37
C SER A 57 -6.86 2.98 14.42
N ALA A 58 -6.60 3.45 15.63
CA ALA A 58 -6.05 2.63 16.70
C ALA A 58 -4.75 1.98 16.21
N LYS A 59 -4.68 0.66 16.16
CA LYS A 59 -3.47 -0.05 15.74
C LYS A 59 -3.56 -0.64 14.35
N HIS A 60 -4.59 -0.26 13.60
CA HIS A 60 -4.81 -0.82 12.28
C HIS A 60 -4.76 0.25 11.20
N TYR A 61 -4.44 -0.20 9.99
CA TYR A 61 -4.43 0.64 8.79
C TYR A 61 -5.56 0.16 7.90
N TYR A 62 -6.36 1.10 7.42
CA TYR A 62 -7.54 0.82 6.60
C TYR A 62 -7.37 1.39 5.21
N ILE A 63 -7.71 0.61 4.20
CA ILE A 63 -7.67 1.10 2.83
C ILE A 63 -8.91 1.97 2.60
N THR A 64 -8.69 3.12 1.95
CA THR A 64 -9.79 4.03 1.66
C THR A 64 -10.42 3.66 0.31
N LYS A 65 -11.53 4.32 -0.01
CA LYS A 65 -12.16 4.17 -1.31
C LYS A 65 -11.16 4.52 -2.42
N GLU A 66 -10.42 5.60 -2.23
CA GLU A 66 -9.40 6.02 -3.18
C GLU A 66 -8.30 4.97 -3.32
N GLY A 67 -7.93 4.33 -2.20
CA GLY A 67 -6.95 3.26 -2.24
C GLY A 67 -7.43 2.06 -3.02
N LEU A 68 -8.68 1.68 -2.84
CA LEU A 68 -9.28 0.57 -3.58
C LEU A 68 -9.33 0.87 -5.07
N GLN A 69 -9.71 2.09 -5.41
CA GLN A 69 -9.78 2.51 -6.81
C GLN A 69 -8.41 2.50 -7.47
N LEU A 70 -7.40 2.95 -6.75
CA LEU A 70 -6.04 2.94 -7.26
C LEU A 70 -5.57 1.52 -7.51
N LEU A 71 -5.85 0.62 -6.59
CA LEU A 71 -5.47 -0.78 -6.70
C LEU A 71 -6.16 -1.45 -7.89
N GLU A 72 -7.46 -1.21 -8.06
CA GLU A 72 -8.23 -1.72 -9.18
C GLU A 72 -7.68 -1.24 -10.51
N LYS A 73 -7.39 0.05 -10.58
CA LYS A 73 -6.88 0.66 -11.80
C LYS A 73 -5.57 0.02 -12.23
N ASN A 74 -4.70 -0.24 -11.27
CA ASN A 74 -3.41 -0.87 -11.57
C ASN A 74 -3.58 -2.33 -11.99
N SER A 75 -4.54 -3.03 -11.42
CA SER A 75 -4.83 -4.40 -11.82
C SER A 75 -5.33 -4.47 -13.25
N GLN A 76 -6.19 -3.52 -13.65
CA GLN A 76 -6.71 -3.46 -15.01
C GLN A 76 -5.60 -3.21 -16.02
N VAL A 77 -4.69 -2.31 -15.68
CA VAL A 77 -3.56 -2.02 -16.55
C VAL A 77 -2.68 -3.26 -16.73
N THR A 78 -2.52 -4.01 -15.66
CA THR A 78 -1.70 -5.22 -15.69
C THR A 78 -2.30 -6.28 -16.64
N ASN A 79 -3.61 -6.30 -16.74
CA ASN A 79 -4.30 -7.31 -17.54
C ASN A 79 -4.40 -6.96 -19.03
N SER A 80 -3.96 -5.80 -19.39
CA SER A 80 -3.94 -5.42 -20.83
C SER A 80 -2.67 -5.79 -21.51
#